data_c6af140bef47eb54deb8456906a1fa39
#
_entry.id   c6af140bef47eb54deb8456906a1fa39
#
_cell.length_a   1.000
_cell.length_b   1.000
_cell.length_c   1.000
_cell.angle_alpha   90.00
_cell.angle_beta   90.00
_cell.angle_gamma   90.00
#
_symmetry.space_group_name_H-M   'P 1'
#
loop_
_entity.id
_entity.type
_entity.pdbx_description
1 polymer ?
#
loop_
_entity_poly.entity_id
_entity_poly.type
_entity_poly.pdbx_seq_one_letter_code
_entity_poly.pdbx_strand_id
1 'polypeptide(L)'
;MKNLLFLFLAAAAPLAANDHPADAWELTLESGYTWNVGSNTPIDYEIVPTQLTLRTPTHLTWWEDENGARLIVRGRFSLMMETISVGPESYYFGLSGAPSIEYWFPGAKTSAFFSIGGGVGLTDSTNVPGGQGQDFTLNWFAHLGLRQEIAENLSLLGGAYFVHHSNGGQTSPNPGIDALGFTVGLGWRF
;
A
#
# COMPACT_ATOMS: atom_id res chain seq x y z
N MET A 1 13.90 -17.16 22.37
CA MET A 1 13.07 -16.10 21.80
C MET A 1 11.96 -16.76 20.97
N LYS A 2 10.95 -17.26 21.63
CA LYS A 2 9.74 -17.86 21.03
C LYS A 2 8.56 -17.19 21.76
N ASN A 3 7.51 -16.78 21.03
CA ASN A 3 6.24 -16.21 21.48
C ASN A 3 6.13 -14.67 21.38
N LEU A 4 6.07 -14.14 20.14
CA LEU A 4 5.47 -12.81 19.91
C LEU A 4 4.66 -12.77 18.60
N LEU A 5 3.90 -13.79 18.29
CA LEU A 5 3.12 -13.84 17.04
C LEU A 5 1.63 -14.18 17.24
N PHE A 6 1.04 -13.89 18.37
CA PHE A 6 -0.39 -14.22 18.60
C PHE A 6 -1.09 -13.17 19.48
N LEU A 7 -1.28 -11.94 18.96
CA LEU A 7 -2.15 -10.99 19.69
C LEU A 7 -2.85 -9.95 18.78
N PHE A 8 -3.32 -10.34 17.60
CA PHE A 8 -4.19 -9.48 16.76
C PHE A 8 -5.42 -10.20 16.21
N LEU A 9 -6.00 -11.09 16.99
CA LEU A 9 -7.22 -11.82 16.62
C LEU A 9 -8.30 -11.68 17.71
N ALA A 10 -8.63 -10.46 18.11
CA ALA A 10 -9.76 -10.27 19.01
C ALA A 10 -10.51 -8.97 18.68
N ALA A 11 -11.78 -9.14 18.40
CA ALA A 11 -12.85 -8.18 18.23
C ALA A 11 -13.24 -7.85 16.78
N ALA A 12 -13.54 -8.88 15.98
CA ALA A 12 -14.47 -8.68 14.87
C ALA A 12 -15.90 -8.69 15.46
N ALA A 13 -16.50 -7.54 15.68
CA ALA A 13 -17.95 -7.48 15.82
C ALA A 13 -18.54 -7.98 14.48
N PRO A 14 -19.55 -8.88 14.49
CA PRO A 14 -20.19 -9.28 13.25
C PRO A 14 -20.81 -8.04 12.61
N LEU A 15 -20.37 -7.71 11.39
CA LEU A 15 -21.05 -6.73 10.55
C LEU A 15 -22.49 -7.20 10.35
N ALA A 16 -23.43 -6.30 10.44
CA ALA A 16 -24.83 -6.60 10.13
C ALA A 16 -24.91 -7.11 8.67
N ALA A 17 -25.69 -8.15 8.43
CA ALA A 17 -25.72 -8.92 7.17
C ALA A 17 -26.15 -8.14 5.91
N ASN A 18 -26.30 -6.81 5.97
CA ASN A 18 -26.75 -5.93 4.90
C ASN A 18 -25.81 -4.76 4.58
N ASP A 19 -24.63 -4.67 5.21
CA ASP A 19 -23.74 -3.54 4.99
C ASP A 19 -22.85 -3.78 3.76
N HIS A 20 -22.73 -2.75 2.92
CA HIS A 20 -21.83 -2.82 1.77
C HIS A 20 -20.38 -2.96 2.24
N PRO A 21 -19.55 -3.85 1.63
CA PRO A 21 -18.18 -4.10 2.08
C PRO A 21 -17.29 -2.86 2.22
N ALA A 22 -17.57 -1.83 1.43
CA ALA A 22 -16.83 -0.56 1.48
C ALA A 22 -17.10 0.25 2.76
N ASP A 23 -18.17 -0.04 3.49
CA ASP A 23 -18.57 0.71 4.68
C ASP A 23 -17.93 0.13 5.98
N ALA A 24 -17.12 -0.90 5.83
CA ALA A 24 -16.34 -1.50 6.91
C ALA A 24 -14.88 -1.03 6.93
N TRP A 25 -14.26 -1.08 8.10
CA TRP A 25 -12.81 -1.03 8.20
C TRP A 25 -12.20 -2.30 7.58
N GLU A 26 -11.05 -2.14 6.94
CA GLU A 26 -10.33 -3.26 6.33
C GLU A 26 -8.84 -3.14 6.66
N LEU A 27 -8.25 -4.22 7.15
CA LEU A 27 -6.81 -4.36 7.31
C LEU A 27 -6.29 -5.27 6.20
N THR A 28 -5.33 -4.79 5.41
CA THR A 28 -4.71 -5.58 4.33
C THR A 28 -3.24 -5.81 4.60
N LEU A 29 -2.76 -7.01 4.30
CA LEU A 29 -1.33 -7.32 4.21
C LEU A 29 -1.02 -7.66 2.76
N GLU A 30 -0.18 -6.86 2.15
CA GLU A 30 0.21 -6.97 0.75
C GLU A 30 1.73 -7.08 0.64
N SER A 31 2.24 -7.91 -0.27
CA SER A 31 3.64 -7.96 -0.65
C SER A 31 3.76 -8.15 -2.14
N GLY A 32 4.95 -7.92 -2.70
CA GLY A 32 5.14 -8.00 -4.14
C GLY A 32 6.59 -7.87 -4.55
N TYR A 33 6.78 -7.38 -5.76
CA TYR A 33 8.07 -7.14 -6.33
C TYR A 33 8.02 -5.94 -7.27
N THR A 34 8.98 -5.03 -7.11
CA THR A 34 9.12 -3.85 -7.97
C THR A 34 10.57 -3.73 -8.43
N TRP A 35 10.75 -3.20 -9.61
CA TRP A 35 12.06 -2.97 -10.21
C TRP A 35 12.17 -1.54 -10.69
N ASN A 36 13.39 -1.07 -10.83
CA ASN A 36 13.70 0.27 -11.29
C ASN A 36 13.04 0.58 -12.63
N VAL A 37 12.43 1.75 -12.73
CA VAL A 37 11.85 2.29 -13.96
C VAL A 37 12.26 3.75 -14.11
N GLY A 38 12.62 4.13 -15.31
CA GLY A 38 13.00 5.52 -15.61
C GLY A 38 14.51 5.73 -15.68
N SER A 39 14.87 6.79 -16.43
CA SER A 39 16.26 7.14 -16.72
C SER A 39 16.92 8.02 -15.65
N ASN A 40 16.15 8.47 -14.67
CA ASN A 40 16.64 9.42 -13.66
C ASN A 40 17.28 8.74 -12.45
N THR A 41 17.01 7.46 -12.24
CA THR A 41 17.65 6.65 -11.20
C THR A 41 18.92 6.02 -11.78
N PRO A 42 20.12 6.47 -11.39
CA PRO A 42 21.37 6.03 -12.00
C PRO A 42 21.81 4.62 -11.56
N ILE A 43 21.08 3.99 -10.67
CA ILE A 43 21.41 2.71 -10.03
C ILE A 43 20.23 1.78 -10.19
N ASP A 44 20.49 0.50 -10.44
CA ASP A 44 19.46 -0.52 -10.45
C ASP A 44 18.91 -0.74 -9.03
N TYR A 45 17.58 -0.78 -8.93
CA TYR A 45 16.86 -1.10 -7.70
C TYR A 45 15.87 -2.23 -7.95
N GLU A 46 15.85 -3.17 -7.04
CA GLU A 46 14.81 -4.18 -6.91
C GLU A 46 14.31 -4.19 -5.48
N ILE A 47 13.01 -4.06 -5.28
CA ILE A 47 12.41 -3.89 -3.98
C ILE A 47 11.30 -4.93 -3.79
N VAL A 48 11.28 -5.55 -2.61
CA VAL A 48 10.17 -6.37 -2.12
C VAL A 48 9.33 -5.51 -1.17
N PRO A 49 8.29 -4.83 -1.67
CA PRO A 49 7.41 -4.05 -0.82
C PRO A 49 6.55 -4.99 0.04
N THR A 50 6.45 -4.70 1.32
CA THR A 50 5.48 -5.30 2.23
C THR A 50 4.73 -4.19 2.92
N GLN A 51 3.40 -4.21 2.87
CA GLN A 51 2.56 -3.15 3.39
C GLN A 51 1.46 -3.71 4.27
N LEU A 52 1.36 -3.20 5.49
CA LEU A 52 0.19 -3.38 6.35
C LEU A 52 -0.67 -2.11 6.21
N THR A 53 -1.82 -2.24 5.58
CA THR A 53 -2.67 -1.10 5.24
C THR A 53 -4.00 -1.17 5.96
N LEU A 54 -4.36 -0.09 6.64
CA LEU A 54 -5.68 0.15 7.19
C LEU A 54 -6.48 1.01 6.19
N ARG A 55 -7.64 0.52 5.77
CA ARG A 55 -8.61 1.26 4.94
C ARG A 55 -9.81 1.65 5.80
N THR A 56 -10.22 2.89 5.68
CA THR A 56 -11.38 3.41 6.43
C THR A 56 -12.69 2.96 5.78
N PRO A 57 -13.83 3.05 6.46
CA PRO A 57 -15.13 3.08 5.81
C PRO A 57 -15.22 4.15 4.73
N THR A 58 -16.26 4.05 3.88
CA THR A 58 -16.56 5.04 2.85
C THR A 58 -16.68 6.45 3.43
N HIS A 59 -15.95 7.40 2.88
CA HIS A 59 -16.04 8.82 3.24
C HIS A 59 -16.97 9.59 2.29
N LEU A 60 -16.97 9.22 1.01
CA LEU A 60 -17.73 9.89 -0.02
C LEU A 60 -18.22 8.86 -1.05
N THR A 61 -19.49 8.87 -1.32
CA THR A 61 -20.10 8.13 -2.42
C THR A 61 -20.44 9.12 -3.55
N TRP A 62 -19.80 8.95 -4.70
CA TRP A 62 -20.09 9.76 -5.88
C TRP A 62 -21.28 9.20 -6.67
N TRP A 63 -21.41 7.88 -6.64
CA TRP A 63 -22.49 7.19 -7.35
C TRP A 63 -22.74 5.82 -6.71
N GLU A 64 -24.01 5.39 -6.75
CA GLU A 64 -24.46 4.09 -6.26
C GLU A 64 -25.70 3.67 -7.04
N ASP A 65 -25.85 2.37 -7.29
CA ASP A 65 -27.06 1.79 -7.88
C ASP A 65 -27.70 0.74 -6.95
N GLU A 66 -28.92 0.31 -7.34
CA GLU A 66 -29.70 -0.68 -6.60
C GLU A 66 -29.11 -2.10 -6.60
N ASN A 67 -28.14 -2.39 -7.45
CA ASN A 67 -27.46 -3.67 -7.55
C ASN A 67 -26.18 -3.71 -6.69
N GLY A 68 -25.90 -2.67 -5.90
CA GLY A 68 -24.74 -2.55 -5.03
C GLY A 68 -23.45 -2.14 -5.76
N ALA A 69 -23.55 -1.62 -6.98
CA ALA A 69 -22.40 -0.99 -7.60
C ALA A 69 -22.23 0.43 -7.04
N ARG A 70 -20.98 0.78 -6.69
CA ARG A 70 -20.66 2.08 -6.09
C ARG A 70 -19.35 2.62 -6.63
N LEU A 71 -19.30 3.95 -6.81
CA LEU A 71 -18.06 4.70 -6.98
C LEU A 71 -17.85 5.55 -5.72
N ILE A 72 -16.79 5.23 -4.98
CA ILE A 72 -16.55 5.80 -3.65
C ILE A 72 -15.14 6.33 -3.49
N VAL A 73 -14.94 7.10 -2.42
CA VAL A 73 -13.62 7.46 -1.88
C VAL A 73 -13.53 7.05 -0.42
N ARG A 74 -12.43 6.40 -0.05
CA ARG A 74 -12.08 6.10 1.34
C ARG A 74 -10.60 6.37 1.63
N GLY A 75 -10.22 6.42 2.90
CA GLY A 75 -8.85 6.62 3.33
C GLY A 75 -8.04 5.34 3.29
N ARG A 76 -6.73 5.47 3.04
CA ARG A 76 -5.74 4.42 3.13
C ARG A 76 -4.56 4.92 3.95
N PHE A 77 -4.13 4.14 4.96
CA PHE A 77 -2.96 4.40 5.79
C PHE A 77 -2.11 3.14 5.84
N SER A 78 -0.85 3.23 5.47
CA SER A 78 0.02 2.06 5.34
C SER A 78 1.27 2.20 6.19
N LEU A 79 1.61 1.13 6.91
CA LEU A 79 2.94 0.86 7.40
C LEU A 79 3.68 0.14 6.28
N MET A 80 4.78 0.74 5.82
CA MET A 80 5.60 0.22 4.73
C MET A 80 6.86 -0.42 5.30
N MET A 81 7.14 -1.63 4.88
CA MET A 81 8.35 -2.40 5.19
C MET A 81 8.86 -2.93 3.86
N GLU A 82 9.94 -2.37 3.36
CA GLU A 82 10.47 -2.75 2.06
C GLU A 82 11.88 -3.31 2.22
N THR A 83 12.13 -4.46 1.63
CA THR A 83 13.47 -5.01 1.50
C THR A 83 14.03 -4.62 0.15
N ILE A 84 15.17 -3.98 0.12
CA ILE A 84 15.89 -3.64 -1.11
C ILE A 84 16.78 -4.83 -1.43
N SER A 85 16.42 -5.60 -2.45
CA SER A 85 17.15 -6.81 -2.87
C SER A 85 18.30 -6.50 -3.83
N VAL A 86 18.19 -5.41 -4.57
CA VAL A 86 19.24 -4.81 -5.39
C VAL A 86 19.22 -3.31 -5.16
N GLY A 87 20.34 -2.73 -4.80
CA GLY A 87 20.49 -1.31 -4.51
C GLY A 87 21.57 -1.06 -3.45
N PRO A 88 21.92 0.20 -3.21
CA PRO A 88 22.92 0.56 -2.18
C PRO A 88 22.41 0.36 -0.75
N GLU A 89 21.13 0.64 -0.50
CA GLU A 89 20.47 0.47 0.80
C GLU A 89 19.94 -0.96 0.94
N SER A 90 19.59 -1.35 2.18
CA SER A 90 19.08 -2.70 2.48
C SER A 90 17.57 -2.71 2.72
N TYR A 91 17.01 -1.61 3.23
CA TYR A 91 15.60 -1.53 3.60
C TYR A 91 15.04 -0.12 3.52
N TYR A 92 13.72 -0.06 3.47
CA TYR A 92 12.93 1.13 3.78
C TYR A 92 11.84 0.75 4.79
N PHE A 93 11.64 1.60 5.81
CA PHE A 93 10.57 1.47 6.79
C PHE A 93 9.87 2.82 6.96
N GLY A 94 8.54 2.88 6.74
CA GLY A 94 7.86 4.16 6.78
C GLY A 94 6.35 4.07 6.90
N LEU A 95 5.76 5.25 6.88
CA LEU A 95 4.32 5.44 6.90
C LEU A 95 3.90 6.19 5.63
N SER A 96 2.74 5.84 5.11
CA SER A 96 2.13 6.55 3.99
C SER A 96 0.63 6.66 4.14
N GLY A 97 0.04 7.65 3.48
CA GLY A 97 -1.40 7.86 3.44
C GLY A 97 -1.86 8.30 2.06
N ALA A 98 -3.08 7.94 1.71
CA ALA A 98 -3.70 8.29 0.44
C ALA A 98 -5.22 8.26 0.50
N PRO A 99 -5.93 9.04 -0.31
CA PRO A 99 -7.27 8.69 -0.76
C PRO A 99 -7.20 7.45 -1.66
N SER A 100 -8.23 6.61 -1.58
CA SER A 100 -8.48 5.49 -2.49
C SER A 100 -9.81 5.71 -3.19
N ILE A 101 -9.80 5.83 -4.50
CA ILE A 101 -10.99 5.82 -5.33
C ILE A 101 -11.28 4.36 -5.65
N GLU A 102 -12.48 3.90 -5.37
CA GLU A 102 -12.87 2.51 -5.57
C GLU A 102 -14.17 2.41 -6.34
N TYR A 103 -14.19 1.61 -7.40
CA TYR A 103 -15.38 1.20 -8.10
C TYR A 103 -15.73 -0.23 -7.73
N TRP A 104 -16.83 -0.39 -7.00
CA TRP A 104 -17.40 -1.67 -6.67
C TRP A 104 -18.37 -2.10 -7.77
N PHE A 105 -18.17 -3.30 -8.30
CA PHE A 105 -19.03 -3.86 -9.34
C PHE A 105 -20.37 -4.33 -8.75
N PRO A 106 -21.40 -4.53 -9.57
CA PRO A 106 -22.68 -5.08 -9.14
C PRO A 106 -22.51 -6.35 -8.30
N GLY A 107 -23.28 -6.47 -7.22
CA GLY A 107 -23.17 -7.57 -6.26
C GLY A 107 -22.07 -7.41 -5.21
N ALA A 108 -21.34 -6.29 -5.21
CA ALA A 108 -20.38 -5.87 -4.17
C ALA A 108 -19.33 -6.92 -3.76
N LYS A 109 -18.95 -7.82 -4.68
CA LYS A 109 -17.93 -8.85 -4.43
C LYS A 109 -16.57 -8.52 -5.02
N THR A 110 -16.54 -7.67 -6.01
CA THR A 110 -15.33 -7.27 -6.74
C THR A 110 -15.25 -5.75 -6.75
N SER A 111 -14.06 -5.21 -6.58
CA SER A 111 -13.83 -3.78 -6.82
C SER A 111 -12.51 -3.55 -7.55
N ALA A 112 -12.47 -2.47 -8.35
CA ALA A 112 -11.24 -1.87 -8.84
C ALA A 112 -10.90 -0.68 -7.94
N PHE A 113 -9.63 -0.47 -7.65
CA PHE A 113 -9.19 0.66 -6.82
C PHE A 113 -8.00 1.38 -7.43
N PHE A 114 -7.94 2.67 -7.17
CA PHE A 114 -6.79 3.51 -7.45
C PHE A 114 -6.48 4.39 -6.25
N SER A 115 -5.22 4.39 -5.83
CA SER A 115 -4.73 5.23 -4.75
C SER A 115 -3.46 5.96 -5.21
N ILE A 116 -3.35 7.23 -4.86
CA ILE A 116 -2.13 8.00 -5.02
C ILE A 116 -1.91 8.82 -3.76
N GLY A 117 -0.70 8.77 -3.22
CA GLY A 117 -0.37 9.44 -1.98
C GLY A 117 1.10 9.39 -1.66
N GLY A 118 1.44 9.60 -0.41
CA GLY A 118 2.83 9.61 0.02
C GLY A 118 3.00 9.61 1.53
N GLY A 119 4.24 9.74 1.95
CA GLY A 119 4.59 9.70 3.35
C GLY A 119 6.08 9.89 3.60
N VAL A 120 6.50 9.37 4.73
CA VAL A 120 7.87 9.54 5.25
C VAL A 120 8.39 8.21 5.79
N GLY A 121 9.70 8.07 5.83
CA GLY A 121 10.32 6.89 6.41
C GLY A 121 11.81 7.02 6.62
N LEU A 122 12.39 5.87 6.93
CA LEU A 122 13.81 5.70 7.21
C LEU A 122 14.36 4.57 6.35
N THR A 123 15.58 4.75 5.93
CA THR A 123 16.40 3.76 5.24
C THR A 123 17.80 3.74 5.88
N ASP A 124 18.69 2.88 5.44
CA ASP A 124 20.09 2.82 5.90
C ASP A 124 21.04 3.46 4.88
N SER A 125 20.79 4.72 4.52
CA SER A 125 21.49 5.39 3.40
C SER A 125 22.64 6.31 3.83
N THR A 126 22.75 6.67 5.11
CA THR A 126 23.80 7.56 5.60
C THR A 126 25.18 6.92 5.43
N ASN A 127 26.07 7.62 4.71
CA ASN A 127 27.41 7.15 4.34
C ASN A 127 27.46 5.91 3.43
N VAL A 128 26.35 5.57 2.79
CA VAL A 128 26.30 4.49 1.80
C VAL A 128 26.62 5.05 0.42
N PRO A 129 27.68 4.59 -0.25
CA PRO A 129 28.03 5.06 -1.59
C PRO A 129 26.90 4.77 -2.59
N GLY A 130 26.42 5.81 -3.27
CA GLY A 130 25.31 5.71 -4.22
C GLY A 130 23.91 5.80 -3.61
N GLY A 131 23.80 5.83 -2.28
CA GLY A 131 22.53 5.94 -1.58
C GLY A 131 21.94 7.36 -1.56
N GLN A 132 20.84 7.55 -0.82
CA GLN A 132 20.07 8.80 -0.73
C GLN A 132 20.75 9.88 0.12
N GLY A 133 21.97 9.64 0.65
CA GLY A 133 22.76 10.61 1.40
C GLY A 133 22.33 10.83 2.85
N GLN A 134 21.16 10.39 3.24
CA GLN A 134 20.62 10.42 4.61
C GLN A 134 19.59 9.31 4.82
N ASP A 135 19.33 8.94 6.08
CA ASP A 135 18.39 7.87 6.41
C ASP A 135 16.93 8.33 6.33
N PHE A 136 16.64 9.59 6.68
CA PHE A 136 15.29 10.12 6.52
C PHE A 136 14.95 10.33 5.04
N THR A 137 13.82 9.77 4.60
CA THR A 137 13.37 9.84 3.22
C THR A 137 11.87 10.08 3.11
N LEU A 138 11.47 10.68 2.03
CA LEU A 138 10.08 10.88 1.62
C LEU A 138 9.71 9.80 0.60
N ASN A 139 8.45 9.41 0.59
CA ASN A 139 7.92 8.57 -0.48
C ASN A 139 6.67 9.20 -1.11
N TRP A 140 6.42 8.86 -2.36
CA TRP A 140 5.08 8.89 -2.94
C TRP A 140 4.85 7.61 -3.74
N PHE A 141 3.59 7.21 -3.87
CA PHE A 141 3.23 5.99 -4.56
C PHE A 141 1.94 6.16 -5.37
N ALA A 142 1.78 5.28 -6.36
CA ALA A 142 0.52 5.03 -7.05
C ALA A 142 0.23 3.53 -7.04
N HIS A 143 -1.02 3.17 -6.73
CA HIS A 143 -1.46 1.77 -6.67
C HIS A 143 -2.79 1.60 -7.38
N LEU A 144 -2.81 0.81 -8.45
CA LEU A 144 -3.99 0.46 -9.23
C LEU A 144 -4.20 -1.04 -9.13
N GLY A 145 -5.37 -1.49 -8.71
CA GLY A 145 -5.58 -2.91 -8.51
C GLY A 145 -7.04 -3.34 -8.50
N LEU A 146 -7.20 -4.63 -8.29
CA LEU A 146 -8.48 -5.30 -8.11
C LEU A 146 -8.54 -5.92 -6.72
N ARG A 147 -9.74 -5.98 -6.18
CA ARG A 147 -10.10 -6.74 -4.98
C ARG A 147 -11.19 -7.71 -5.33
N GLN A 148 -11.11 -8.92 -4.80
CA GLN A 148 -12.10 -9.97 -4.90
C GLN A 148 -12.41 -10.55 -3.52
N GLU A 149 -13.66 -10.51 -3.11
CA GLU A 149 -14.14 -11.23 -1.94
C GLU A 149 -14.04 -12.74 -2.18
N ILE A 150 -13.30 -13.44 -1.31
CA ILE A 150 -13.06 -14.89 -1.42
C ILE A 150 -13.75 -15.68 -0.30
N ALA A 151 -14.09 -15.01 0.81
CA ALA A 151 -14.89 -15.53 1.91
C ALA A 151 -15.57 -14.37 2.63
N GLU A 152 -16.42 -14.66 3.60
CA GLU A 152 -16.97 -13.65 4.49
C GLU A 152 -15.85 -12.86 5.17
N ASN A 153 -15.87 -11.53 5.00
CA ASN A 153 -14.87 -10.60 5.54
C ASN A 153 -13.41 -10.82 5.07
N LEU A 154 -13.18 -11.66 4.06
CA LEU A 154 -11.85 -11.93 3.53
C LEU A 154 -11.81 -11.63 2.02
N SER A 155 -10.84 -10.84 1.62
CA SER A 155 -10.61 -10.49 0.22
C SER A 155 -9.18 -10.83 -0.23
N LEU A 156 -9.05 -11.15 -1.51
CA LEU A 156 -7.78 -11.19 -2.23
C LEU A 156 -7.61 -9.87 -2.98
N LEU A 157 -6.44 -9.27 -2.89
CA LEU A 157 -6.09 -8.04 -3.60
C LEU A 157 -4.88 -8.28 -4.49
N GLY A 158 -4.78 -7.50 -5.56
CA GLY A 158 -3.56 -7.48 -6.38
C GLY A 158 -3.60 -6.34 -7.38
N GLY A 159 -2.42 -5.81 -7.73
CA GLY A 159 -2.36 -4.69 -8.64
C GLY A 159 -0.95 -4.23 -9.01
N ALA A 160 -0.90 -3.23 -9.89
CA ALA A 160 0.32 -2.52 -10.24
C ALA A 160 0.64 -1.49 -9.14
N TYR A 161 1.87 -1.51 -8.68
CA TYR A 161 2.37 -0.64 -7.63
C TYR A 161 3.61 0.11 -8.10
N PHE A 162 3.56 1.43 -8.03
CA PHE A 162 4.67 2.33 -8.25
C PHE A 162 5.04 3.00 -6.93
N VAL A 163 6.33 3.13 -6.66
CA VAL A 163 6.84 3.90 -5.53
C VAL A 163 8.05 4.73 -5.93
N HIS A 164 8.10 5.95 -5.39
CA HIS A 164 9.25 6.84 -5.45
C HIS A 164 9.77 7.09 -4.04
N HIS A 165 11.09 6.99 -3.86
CA HIS A 165 11.77 7.41 -2.65
C HIS A 165 12.81 8.48 -2.96
N SER A 166 12.91 9.49 -2.12
CA SER A 166 13.94 10.53 -2.21
C SER A 166 14.11 11.25 -0.87
N ASN A 167 15.24 11.88 -0.67
CA ASN A 167 15.44 12.74 0.50
C ASN A 167 14.83 14.16 0.33
N GLY A 168 14.09 14.40 -0.76
CA GLY A 168 13.50 15.71 -1.05
C GLY A 168 14.51 16.80 -1.35
N GLY A 169 15.75 16.48 -1.69
CA GLY A 169 16.82 17.43 -1.92
C GLY A 169 17.43 18.04 -0.64
N GLN A 170 17.16 17.45 0.52
CA GLN A 170 17.67 17.95 1.80
C GLN A 170 19.18 17.74 1.95
N THR A 171 19.72 16.68 1.37
CA THR A 171 21.16 16.37 1.35
C THR A 171 21.59 15.90 -0.03
N SER A 172 22.92 15.91 -0.26
CA SER A 172 23.52 15.32 -1.47
C SER A 172 24.35 14.10 -1.06
N PRO A 173 24.27 12.99 -1.80
CA PRO A 173 23.49 12.79 -3.03
C PRO A 173 21.98 12.59 -2.78
N ASN A 174 21.19 12.74 -3.82
CA ASN A 174 19.76 12.41 -3.85
C ASN A 174 19.42 11.81 -5.22
N PRO A 175 19.83 10.57 -5.50
CA PRO A 175 19.60 9.95 -6.80
C PRO A 175 18.11 9.72 -7.10
N GLY A 176 17.29 9.55 -6.05
CA GLY A 176 15.90 9.12 -6.18
C GLY A 176 15.79 7.64 -6.59
N ILE A 177 14.70 7.02 -6.20
CA ILE A 177 14.35 5.65 -6.58
C ILE A 177 12.97 5.70 -7.20
N ASP A 178 12.83 5.25 -8.45
CA ASP A 178 11.55 5.05 -9.11
C ASP A 178 11.39 3.57 -9.39
N ALA A 179 10.48 2.91 -8.72
CA ALA A 179 10.25 1.48 -8.88
C ALA A 179 8.78 1.17 -9.21
N LEU A 180 8.57 0.31 -10.20
CA LEU A 180 7.26 -0.17 -10.64
C LEU A 180 7.24 -1.69 -10.61
N GLY A 181 6.13 -2.26 -10.22
CA GLY A 181 5.92 -3.69 -10.22
C GLY A 181 4.50 -4.04 -9.81
N PHE A 182 4.37 -5.07 -8.99
CA PHE A 182 3.07 -5.56 -8.56
C PHE A 182 3.06 -5.93 -7.09
N THR A 183 1.87 -5.91 -6.49
CA THR A 183 1.60 -6.47 -5.17
C THR A 183 0.43 -7.46 -5.24
N VAL A 184 0.41 -8.37 -4.29
CA VAL A 184 -0.71 -9.26 -4.00
C VAL A 184 -0.85 -9.39 -2.49
N GLY A 185 -2.07 -9.57 -1.99
CA GLY A 185 -2.29 -9.64 -0.56
C GLY A 185 -3.70 -10.08 -0.18
N LEU A 186 -3.89 -10.14 1.12
CA LEU A 186 -5.17 -10.48 1.74
C LEU A 186 -5.69 -9.28 2.54
N GLY A 187 -7.01 -9.08 2.49
CA GLY A 187 -7.72 -8.08 3.26
C GLY A 187 -8.72 -8.71 4.21
N TRP A 188 -8.77 -8.21 5.42
CA TRP A 188 -9.74 -8.60 6.45
C TRP A 188 -10.58 -7.39 6.83
N ARG A 189 -11.92 -7.55 6.77
CA ARG A 189 -12.91 -6.54 7.21
C ARG A 189 -13.42 -6.82 8.62
N PHE A 190 -13.70 -5.74 9.35
CA PHE A 190 -14.20 -5.79 10.73
C PHE A 190 -15.00 -4.53 11.09
#